data_7b6a375e20de2356bd03f3dc99d93c07
#
_entry.id   7b6a375e20de2356bd03f3dc99d93c07
#
_cell.length_a   1.000
_cell.length_b   1.000
_cell.length_c   1.000
_cell.angle_alpha   90.00
_cell.angle_beta   90.00
_cell.angle_gamma   90.00
#
_symmetry.space_group_name_H-M   'P 1'
#
loop_
_entity.id
_entity.type
_entity.pdbx_description
1 polymer ?
#
loop_
_entity_poly.entity_id
_entity_poly.type
_entity_poly.pdbx_seq_one_letter_code
_entity_poly.pdbx_strand_id
1 'polypeptide(L)'
;GDTQMKIGIAGIGGIGSNVARHLVQAGISSLLLVDYDRVESTNLNRQFYRTDQVGQKKTDSLKDNLRAISNDVRIEKKDIEIGPGDSVRLFKDCGIVVDGFDKKEFKKMLVEEMSENGKHIVSASGIAGRSLDLIRVRKFGPCHVVGDFQSDQDDHELFPPKIAAVAAQMAAIVLNLTEEKPNE
;
A
#
# COMPACT_ATOMS: atom_id res chain seq x y z
N GLY A 1 -20.05 -13.30 -12.95
CA GLY A 1 -18.65 -12.96 -12.84
C GLY A 1 -18.30 -12.58 -11.42
N ASP A 2 -17.24 -13.16 -10.90
CA ASP A 2 -16.78 -12.86 -9.58
C ASP A 2 -16.38 -11.40 -9.49
N THR A 3 -17.19 -10.63 -8.77
CA THR A 3 -16.85 -9.27 -8.40
C THR A 3 -15.96 -9.34 -7.16
N GLN A 4 -14.69 -9.68 -7.37
CA GLN A 4 -13.73 -9.53 -6.29
C GLN A 4 -13.57 -8.04 -5.95
N MET A 5 -13.48 -7.74 -4.67
CA MET A 5 -13.27 -6.39 -4.17
C MET A 5 -11.99 -5.79 -4.78
N LYS A 6 -12.12 -4.61 -5.35
CA LYS A 6 -10.96 -3.82 -5.80
C LYS A 6 -10.25 -3.21 -4.60
N ILE A 7 -8.94 -3.31 -4.57
CA ILE A 7 -8.10 -2.74 -3.53
C ILE A 7 -7.29 -1.59 -4.13
N GLY A 8 -7.40 -0.43 -3.51
CA GLY A 8 -6.61 0.73 -3.88
C GLY A 8 -5.30 0.77 -3.11
N ILE A 9 -4.21 1.12 -3.78
CA ILE A 9 -2.91 1.32 -3.16
C ILE A 9 -2.46 2.75 -3.47
N ALA A 10 -2.51 3.58 -2.44
CA ALA A 10 -2.13 4.99 -2.52
C ALA A 10 -0.67 5.14 -2.10
N GLY A 11 0.20 5.35 -3.06
CA GLY A 11 1.65 5.34 -2.86
C GLY A 11 2.23 3.93 -3.00
N ILE A 12 3.13 3.73 -3.95
CA ILE A 12 3.74 2.43 -4.26
C ILE A 12 5.26 2.44 -4.12
N GLY A 13 5.72 2.97 -2.98
CA GLY A 13 7.11 2.92 -2.54
C GLY A 13 7.44 1.63 -1.78
N GLY A 14 8.19 1.74 -0.70
CA GLY A 14 8.63 0.58 0.11
C GLY A 14 7.49 -0.25 0.68
N ILE A 15 6.50 0.41 1.25
CA ILE A 15 5.31 -0.26 1.80
C ILE A 15 4.36 -0.68 0.68
N GLY A 16 3.88 0.26 -0.12
CA GLY A 16 2.82 0.00 -1.09
C GLY A 16 3.19 -1.01 -2.17
N SER A 17 4.41 -0.97 -2.71
CA SER A 17 4.84 -1.92 -3.74
C SER A 17 4.94 -3.35 -3.21
N ASN A 18 5.39 -3.52 -1.97
CA ASN A 18 5.50 -4.83 -1.33
C ASN A 18 4.13 -5.37 -0.89
N VAL A 19 3.24 -4.52 -0.39
CA VAL A 19 1.85 -4.93 -0.12
C VAL A 19 1.19 -5.43 -1.41
N ALA A 20 1.31 -4.69 -2.51
CA ALA A 20 0.78 -5.10 -3.80
C ALA A 20 1.30 -6.47 -4.24
N ARG A 21 2.59 -6.72 -4.08
CA ARG A 21 3.21 -8.02 -4.39
C ARG A 21 2.58 -9.14 -3.56
N HIS A 22 2.47 -8.96 -2.25
CA HIS A 22 1.85 -9.96 -1.37
C HIS A 22 0.40 -10.25 -1.75
N LEU A 23 -0.37 -9.21 -2.07
CA LEU A 23 -1.78 -9.37 -2.44
C LEU A 23 -1.94 -10.18 -3.72
N VAL A 24 -1.15 -9.88 -4.75
CA VAL A 24 -1.19 -10.62 -6.02
C VAL A 24 -0.72 -12.07 -5.82
N GLN A 25 0.34 -12.28 -5.05
CA GLN A 25 0.81 -13.64 -4.72
C GLN A 25 -0.26 -14.45 -3.97
N ALA A 26 -1.10 -13.80 -3.18
CA ALA A 26 -2.19 -14.45 -2.44
C ALA A 26 -3.49 -14.59 -3.24
N GLY A 27 -3.52 -14.16 -4.51
CA GLY A 27 -4.67 -14.37 -5.38
C GLY A 27 -5.60 -13.17 -5.56
N ILE A 28 -5.26 -11.99 -5.05
CA ILE A 28 -6.03 -10.77 -5.32
C ILE A 28 -5.95 -10.46 -6.82
N SER A 29 -7.09 -10.24 -7.43
CA SER A 29 -7.20 -10.11 -8.89
C SER A 29 -7.55 -8.71 -9.39
N SER A 30 -7.76 -7.74 -8.51
CA SER A 30 -8.14 -6.37 -8.90
C SER A 30 -7.50 -5.33 -8.00
N LEU A 31 -6.62 -4.52 -8.59
CA LEU A 31 -5.89 -3.45 -7.90
C LEU A 31 -6.00 -2.13 -8.64
N LEU A 32 -6.00 -1.03 -7.90
CA LEU A 32 -5.78 0.32 -8.40
C LEU A 32 -4.49 0.87 -7.77
N LEU A 33 -3.50 1.17 -8.60
CA LEU A 33 -2.21 1.73 -8.17
C LEU A 33 -2.18 3.23 -8.44
N VAL A 34 -1.85 4.02 -7.43
CA VAL A 34 -1.75 5.48 -7.56
C VAL A 34 -0.40 5.96 -7.03
N ASP A 35 0.37 6.57 -7.88
CA ASP A 35 1.65 7.22 -7.55
C ASP A 35 2.04 8.16 -8.69
N TYR A 36 2.96 9.06 -8.48
CA TYR A 36 3.45 9.97 -9.51
C TYR A 36 4.97 9.95 -9.68
N ASP A 37 5.67 9.14 -8.86
CA ASP A 37 7.13 9.06 -8.89
C ASP A 37 7.64 8.11 -9.98
N ARG A 38 8.94 8.28 -10.27
CA ARG A 38 9.71 7.36 -11.08
C ARG A 38 10.58 6.48 -10.21
N VAL A 39 10.94 5.31 -10.72
CA VAL A 39 11.85 4.40 -10.05
C VAL A 39 13.25 5.00 -10.02
N GLU A 40 13.85 5.01 -8.84
CA GLU A 40 15.23 5.46 -8.62
C GLU A 40 16.09 4.30 -8.12
N SER A 41 17.40 4.36 -8.39
CA SER A 41 18.32 3.29 -7.96
C SER A 41 18.32 3.10 -6.44
N THR A 42 18.14 4.17 -5.67
CA THR A 42 18.06 4.14 -4.21
C THR A 42 16.81 3.43 -3.68
N ASN A 43 15.80 3.24 -4.51
CA ASN A 43 14.57 2.52 -4.13
C ASN A 43 14.76 1.00 -4.08
N LEU A 44 15.71 0.46 -4.83
CA LEU A 44 15.80 -0.97 -5.14
C LEU A 44 16.12 -1.84 -3.92
N ASN A 45 16.66 -1.26 -2.86
CA ASN A 45 16.97 -1.99 -1.65
C ASN A 45 15.73 -2.43 -0.84
N ARG A 46 14.56 -1.81 -1.08
CA ARG A 46 13.36 -2.06 -0.29
C ARG A 46 12.03 -1.97 -1.05
N GLN A 47 12.04 -1.51 -2.31
CA GLN A 47 10.84 -1.39 -3.16
C GLN A 47 10.86 -2.48 -4.24
N PHE A 48 9.69 -2.92 -4.66
CA PHE A 48 9.54 -4.04 -5.60
C PHE A 48 9.75 -3.59 -7.06
N TYR A 49 10.97 -3.17 -7.37
CA TYR A 49 11.39 -2.74 -8.69
C TYR A 49 12.75 -3.35 -9.05
N ARG A 50 13.10 -3.28 -10.35
CA ARG A 50 14.35 -3.84 -10.90
C ARG A 50 15.26 -2.74 -11.46
N THR A 51 16.53 -3.05 -11.63
CA THR A 51 17.54 -2.13 -12.18
C THR A 51 17.18 -1.61 -13.56
N ASP A 52 16.59 -2.46 -14.42
CA ASP A 52 16.16 -2.09 -15.77
C ASP A 52 14.94 -1.16 -15.80
N GLN A 53 14.31 -0.93 -14.65
CA GLN A 53 13.15 -0.04 -14.52
C GLN A 53 13.50 1.36 -14.02
N VAL A 54 14.74 1.61 -13.62
CA VAL A 54 15.17 2.93 -13.15
C VAL A 54 14.87 4.00 -14.21
N GLY A 55 14.22 5.10 -13.80
CA GLY A 55 13.75 6.17 -14.66
C GLY A 55 12.35 5.99 -15.24
N GLN A 56 11.76 4.79 -15.15
CA GLN A 56 10.39 4.55 -15.55
C GLN A 56 9.40 4.99 -14.48
N LYS A 57 8.16 5.23 -14.86
CA LYS A 57 7.09 5.49 -13.89
C LYS A 57 6.87 4.28 -12.99
N LYS A 58 6.73 4.51 -11.68
CA LYS A 58 6.47 3.41 -10.74
C LYS A 58 5.19 2.66 -11.06
N THR A 59 4.14 3.35 -11.50
CA THR A 59 2.87 2.71 -11.86
C THR A 59 3.02 1.74 -13.04
N ASP A 60 3.78 2.10 -14.06
CA ASP A 60 4.07 1.21 -15.19
C ASP A 60 4.92 0.02 -14.76
N SER A 61 5.98 0.28 -14.02
CA SER A 61 6.93 -0.75 -13.58
C SER A 61 6.28 -1.76 -12.64
N LEU A 62 5.49 -1.29 -11.66
CA LEU A 62 4.82 -2.19 -10.73
C LEU A 62 3.75 -3.04 -11.43
N LYS A 63 2.99 -2.46 -12.35
CA LYS A 63 2.04 -3.23 -13.15
C LYS A 63 2.73 -4.38 -13.89
N ASP A 64 3.87 -4.12 -14.52
CA ASP A 64 4.64 -5.15 -15.21
C ASP A 64 5.13 -6.23 -14.25
N ASN A 65 5.66 -5.83 -13.09
CA ASN A 65 6.16 -6.75 -12.08
C ASN A 65 5.05 -7.65 -11.51
N LEU A 66 3.88 -7.10 -11.26
CA LEU A 66 2.74 -7.85 -10.74
C LEU A 66 2.17 -8.81 -11.80
N ARG A 67 2.11 -8.38 -13.05
CA ARG A 67 1.68 -9.25 -14.15
C ARG A 67 2.65 -10.38 -14.46
N ALA A 68 3.92 -10.22 -14.11
CA ALA A 68 4.89 -11.32 -14.19
C ALA A 68 4.65 -12.40 -13.10
N ILE A 69 3.90 -12.07 -12.04
CA ILE A 69 3.50 -13.01 -10.99
C ILE A 69 2.17 -13.70 -11.36
N SER A 70 1.22 -12.95 -11.91
CA SER A 70 -0.12 -13.46 -12.24
C SER A 70 -0.62 -12.83 -13.53
N ASN A 71 -0.99 -13.68 -14.50
CA ASN A 71 -1.55 -13.24 -15.77
C ASN A 71 -3.00 -12.72 -15.62
N ASP A 72 -3.69 -13.11 -14.57
CA ASP A 72 -5.12 -12.86 -14.40
C ASP A 72 -5.42 -11.58 -13.60
N VAL A 73 -4.40 -10.95 -13.03
CA VAL A 73 -4.60 -9.74 -12.24
C VAL A 73 -4.97 -8.54 -13.14
N ARG A 74 -6.03 -7.87 -12.79
CA ARG A 74 -6.45 -6.60 -13.42
C ARG A 74 -5.88 -5.45 -12.62
N ILE A 75 -5.09 -4.62 -13.29
CA ILE A 75 -4.41 -3.50 -12.65
C ILE A 75 -4.78 -2.22 -13.38
N GLU A 76 -5.50 -1.36 -12.68
CA GLU A 76 -5.66 0.04 -13.07
C GLU A 76 -4.52 0.85 -12.45
N LYS A 77 -4.07 1.85 -13.16
CA LYS A 77 -3.00 2.73 -12.68
C LYS A 77 -3.36 4.19 -12.95
N LYS A 78 -3.00 5.05 -11.99
CA LYS A 78 -3.13 6.50 -12.10
C LYS A 78 -1.78 7.13 -11.74
N ASP A 79 -1.15 7.74 -12.74
CA ASP A 79 0.11 8.47 -12.58
C ASP A 79 -0.20 9.93 -12.24
N ILE A 80 -0.60 10.14 -10.98
CA ILE A 80 -0.99 11.45 -10.47
C ILE A 80 -0.55 11.65 -9.03
N GLU A 81 -0.33 12.90 -8.66
CA GLU A 81 -0.17 13.31 -7.27
C GLU A 81 -1.55 13.49 -6.64
N ILE A 82 -1.79 12.84 -5.50
CA ILE A 82 -3.08 12.94 -4.80
C ILE A 82 -3.08 14.22 -3.96
N GLY A 83 -4.01 15.12 -4.27
CA GLY A 83 -4.28 16.32 -3.48
C GLY A 83 -5.51 16.19 -2.60
N PRO A 84 -5.80 17.23 -1.80
CA PRO A 84 -7.00 17.25 -0.95
C PRO A 84 -8.28 17.00 -1.76
N GLY A 85 -9.13 16.09 -1.29
CA GLY A 85 -10.40 15.71 -1.92
C GLY A 85 -10.30 14.70 -3.06
N ASP A 86 -9.12 14.45 -3.60
CA ASP A 86 -8.96 13.55 -4.75
C ASP A 86 -9.18 12.09 -4.39
N SER A 87 -8.82 11.67 -3.17
CA SER A 87 -8.88 10.26 -2.76
C SER A 87 -10.31 9.70 -2.81
N VAL A 88 -11.30 10.49 -2.46
CA VAL A 88 -12.71 10.08 -2.47
C VAL A 88 -13.16 9.66 -3.88
N ARG A 89 -12.79 10.44 -4.89
CA ARG A 89 -13.11 10.15 -6.28
C ARG A 89 -12.29 8.99 -6.82
N LEU A 90 -10.97 9.00 -6.55
CA LEU A 90 -10.04 7.98 -7.06
C LEU A 90 -10.38 6.58 -6.56
N PHE A 91 -10.70 6.45 -5.28
CA PHE A 91 -10.92 5.16 -4.63
C PHE A 91 -12.39 4.83 -4.41
N LYS A 92 -13.29 5.48 -5.11
CA LYS A 92 -14.75 5.27 -4.95
C LYS A 92 -15.18 3.81 -5.11
N ASP A 93 -14.53 3.08 -6.02
CA ASP A 93 -14.85 1.68 -6.32
C ASP A 93 -13.99 0.68 -5.52
N CYS A 94 -13.15 1.17 -4.63
CA CYS A 94 -12.31 0.34 -3.78
C CYS A 94 -12.97 0.15 -2.41
N GLY A 95 -13.09 -1.09 -1.94
CA GLY A 95 -13.59 -1.38 -0.60
C GLY A 95 -12.54 -1.18 0.48
N ILE A 96 -11.28 -1.36 0.12
CA ILE A 96 -10.12 -1.20 1.01
C ILE A 96 -9.11 -0.31 0.30
N VAL A 97 -8.51 0.61 1.04
CA VAL A 97 -7.40 1.44 0.57
C VAL A 97 -6.19 1.20 1.45
N VAL A 98 -5.07 0.84 0.83
CA VAL A 98 -3.77 0.75 1.49
C VAL A 98 -3.08 2.10 1.39
N ASP A 99 -2.66 2.63 2.53
CA ASP A 99 -1.89 3.85 2.63
C ASP A 99 -0.40 3.50 2.61
N GLY A 100 0.23 3.73 1.47
CA GLY A 100 1.67 3.56 1.26
C GLY A 100 2.45 4.85 1.22
N PHE A 101 1.85 5.98 1.60
CA PHE A 101 2.53 7.28 1.61
C PHE A 101 3.64 7.34 2.66
N ASP A 102 4.72 7.99 2.31
CA ASP A 102 5.83 8.24 3.21
C ASP A 102 5.74 9.61 3.92
N LYS A 103 4.93 10.54 3.41
CA LYS A 103 4.73 11.88 3.99
C LYS A 103 3.53 11.90 4.93
N LYS A 104 3.74 12.42 6.15
CA LYS A 104 2.72 12.48 7.20
C LYS A 104 1.47 13.26 6.79
N GLU A 105 1.61 14.34 6.05
CA GLU A 105 0.50 15.18 5.60
C GLU A 105 -0.43 14.42 4.67
N PHE A 106 0.11 13.69 3.70
CA PHE A 106 -0.67 12.88 2.77
C PHE A 106 -1.34 11.71 3.47
N LYS A 107 -0.62 11.06 4.39
CA LYS A 107 -1.14 9.96 5.20
C LYS A 107 -2.35 10.40 6.02
N LYS A 108 -2.24 11.51 6.73
CA LYS A 108 -3.33 12.09 7.53
C LYS A 108 -4.54 12.40 6.65
N MET A 109 -4.33 13.08 5.55
CA MET A 109 -5.37 13.45 4.59
C MET A 109 -6.12 12.21 4.08
N LEU A 110 -5.40 11.19 3.63
CA LEU A 110 -5.99 9.97 3.10
C LEU A 110 -6.83 9.24 4.16
N VAL A 111 -6.28 9.09 5.37
CA VAL A 111 -6.98 8.41 6.47
C VAL A 111 -8.28 9.14 6.83
N GLU A 112 -8.24 10.47 6.96
CA GLU A 112 -9.42 11.28 7.26
C GLU A 112 -10.49 11.14 6.16
N GLU A 113 -10.12 11.34 4.91
CA GLU A 113 -11.06 11.29 3.78
C GLU A 113 -11.69 9.91 3.61
N MET A 114 -10.90 8.84 3.72
CA MET A 114 -11.39 7.48 3.55
C MET A 114 -12.27 7.04 4.71
N SER A 115 -11.91 7.39 5.95
CA SER A 115 -12.71 7.09 7.14
C SER A 115 -14.10 7.73 7.07
N GLU A 116 -14.18 8.98 6.63
CA GLU A 116 -15.45 9.70 6.45
C GLU A 116 -16.35 9.04 5.39
N ASN A 117 -15.77 8.34 4.44
CA ASN A 117 -16.49 7.64 3.38
C ASN A 117 -16.74 6.14 3.66
N GLY A 118 -16.49 5.69 4.89
CA GLY A 118 -16.78 4.31 5.30
C GLY A 118 -15.87 3.25 4.67
N LYS A 119 -14.72 3.65 4.13
CA LYS A 119 -13.76 2.72 3.55
C LYS A 119 -12.89 2.12 4.65
N HIS A 120 -12.49 0.86 4.48
CA HIS A 120 -11.41 0.28 5.27
C HIS A 120 -10.08 0.83 4.81
N ILE A 121 -9.24 1.20 5.77
CA ILE A 121 -7.89 1.70 5.50
C ILE A 121 -6.89 0.84 6.24
N VAL A 122 -5.81 0.48 5.55
CA VAL A 122 -4.66 -0.19 6.14
C VAL A 122 -3.45 0.70 5.93
N SER A 123 -2.91 1.21 7.01
CA SER A 123 -1.85 2.21 7.04
C SER A 123 -0.65 1.75 7.86
N ALA A 124 0.43 2.48 7.80
CA ALA A 124 1.64 2.21 8.56
C ALA A 124 2.07 3.45 9.35
N SER A 125 2.64 3.23 10.54
CA SER A 125 3.22 4.30 11.37
C SER A 125 4.41 3.76 12.15
N GLY A 126 5.58 4.38 11.97
CA GLY A 126 6.82 3.91 12.59
C GLY A 126 7.38 2.67 11.89
N ILE A 127 7.95 2.89 10.69
CA ILE A 127 8.46 1.81 9.83
C ILE A 127 9.98 1.79 9.73
N ALA A 128 10.65 2.76 10.34
CA ALA A 128 12.10 2.91 10.28
C ALA A 128 12.80 2.18 11.45
N GLY A 129 14.13 2.12 11.39
CA GLY A 129 14.94 1.44 12.38
C GLY A 129 14.98 -0.07 12.19
N ARG A 130 15.71 -0.78 13.06
CA ARG A 130 16.02 -2.20 12.90
C ARG A 130 15.18 -3.16 13.76
N SER A 131 14.38 -2.64 14.70
CA SER A 131 13.63 -3.45 15.65
C SER A 131 12.33 -3.96 15.07
N LEU A 132 12.29 -5.21 14.65
CA LEU A 132 11.07 -5.85 14.15
C LEU A 132 10.12 -6.27 15.27
N ASP A 133 10.64 -6.58 16.45
CA ASP A 133 9.87 -7.01 17.62
C ASP A 133 8.97 -5.91 18.22
N LEU A 134 9.19 -4.66 17.84
CA LEU A 134 8.36 -3.53 18.26
C LEU A 134 7.15 -3.29 17.33
N ILE A 135 7.03 -4.01 16.24
CA ILE A 135 5.91 -3.85 15.30
C ILE A 135 4.62 -4.29 16.00
N ARG A 136 3.62 -3.41 15.95
CA ARG A 136 2.28 -3.60 16.54
C ARG A 136 1.21 -3.30 15.52
N VAL A 137 0.02 -3.82 15.76
CA VAL A 137 -1.18 -3.47 15.01
C VAL A 137 -2.16 -2.77 15.94
N ARG A 138 -2.64 -1.59 15.54
CA ARG A 138 -3.70 -0.86 16.24
C ARG A 138 -4.87 -0.61 15.32
N LYS A 139 -6.07 -0.72 15.86
CA LYS A 139 -7.30 -0.48 15.11
C LYS A 139 -8.02 0.76 15.62
N PHE A 140 -8.34 1.67 14.71
CA PHE A 140 -9.09 2.90 14.98
C PHE A 140 -10.29 2.96 14.03
N GLY A 141 -11.48 2.54 14.49
CA GLY A 141 -12.64 2.44 13.59
C GLY A 141 -12.33 1.56 12.38
N PRO A 142 -12.53 2.05 11.15
CA PRO A 142 -12.23 1.29 9.93
C PRO A 142 -10.74 1.29 9.55
N CYS A 143 -9.87 1.92 10.34
CA CYS A 143 -8.45 2.06 10.06
C CYS A 143 -7.62 1.08 10.90
N HIS A 144 -6.81 0.26 10.22
CA HIS A 144 -5.77 -0.58 10.85
C HIS A 144 -4.41 0.05 10.57
N VAL A 145 -3.60 0.20 11.60
CA VAL A 145 -2.26 0.80 11.50
C VAL A 145 -1.22 -0.18 12.00
N VAL A 146 -0.18 -0.40 11.21
CA VAL A 146 0.92 -1.33 11.49
C VAL A 146 2.23 -0.56 11.60
N GLY A 147 3.02 -0.85 12.63
CA GLY A 147 4.33 -0.25 12.82
C GLY A 147 4.73 -0.21 14.29
N ASP A 148 5.81 0.48 14.60
CA ASP A 148 6.25 0.66 16.00
C ASP A 148 5.68 1.94 16.66
N PHE A 149 5.06 2.82 15.88
CA PHE A 149 4.44 4.08 16.32
C PHE A 149 5.39 5.11 16.92
N GLN A 150 6.68 4.90 16.79
CA GLN A 150 7.72 5.74 17.43
C GLN A 150 8.79 6.19 16.45
N SER A 151 9.26 5.29 15.57
CA SER A 151 10.37 5.57 14.68
C SER A 151 9.97 6.54 13.57
N ASP A 152 10.88 7.45 13.26
CA ASP A 152 10.73 8.40 12.15
C ASP A 152 11.83 8.12 11.13
N GLN A 153 11.48 8.12 9.85
CA GLN A 153 12.43 7.92 8.76
C GLN A 153 13.47 9.05 8.66
N ASP A 154 13.19 10.22 9.22
CA ASP A 154 14.13 11.33 9.26
C ASP A 154 15.26 11.09 10.28
N ASP A 155 14.99 10.31 11.32
CA ASP A 155 15.91 10.01 12.41
C ASP A 155 16.53 8.61 12.35
N HIS A 156 15.94 7.71 11.56
CA HIS A 156 16.33 6.29 11.47
C HIS A 156 16.40 5.83 10.01
N GLU A 157 17.24 4.82 9.78
CA GLU A 157 17.34 4.20 8.46
C GLU A 157 16.05 3.46 8.07
N LEU A 158 15.81 3.36 6.78
CA LEU A 158 14.77 2.50 6.23
C LEU A 158 15.35 1.10 6.01
N PHE A 159 15.24 0.26 7.04
CA PHE A 159 15.80 -1.09 7.07
C PHE A 159 14.93 -2.05 6.25
N PRO A 160 15.46 -2.64 5.15
CA PRO A 160 14.63 -3.44 4.25
C PRO A 160 13.84 -4.58 4.91
N PRO A 161 14.40 -5.37 5.84
CA PRO A 161 13.63 -6.41 6.52
C PRO A 161 12.43 -5.88 7.32
N LYS A 162 12.55 -4.71 7.95
CA LYS A 162 11.45 -4.11 8.70
C LYS A 162 10.35 -3.62 7.76
N ILE A 163 10.70 -2.99 6.66
CA ILE A 163 9.76 -2.60 5.61
C ILE A 163 8.99 -3.82 5.11
N ALA A 164 9.70 -4.92 4.83
CA ALA A 164 9.09 -6.17 4.39
C ALA A 164 8.12 -6.73 5.45
N ALA A 165 8.51 -6.73 6.72
CA ALA A 165 7.67 -7.25 7.81
C ALA A 165 6.39 -6.43 7.99
N VAL A 166 6.49 -5.10 7.97
CA VAL A 166 5.32 -4.21 8.05
C VAL A 166 4.39 -4.43 6.86
N ALA A 167 4.93 -4.46 5.65
CA ALA A 167 4.15 -4.69 4.44
C ALA A 167 3.43 -6.06 4.46
N ALA A 168 4.10 -7.11 4.94
CA ALA A 168 3.51 -8.43 5.07
C ALA A 168 2.33 -8.44 6.05
N GLN A 169 2.45 -7.78 7.20
CA GLN A 169 1.35 -7.66 8.16
C GLN A 169 0.19 -6.86 7.60
N MET A 170 0.46 -5.77 6.90
CA MET A 170 -0.57 -4.97 6.23
C MET A 170 -1.33 -5.81 5.18
N ALA A 171 -0.60 -6.56 4.36
CA ALA A 171 -1.22 -7.44 3.37
C ALA A 171 -2.09 -8.51 4.02
N ALA A 172 -1.66 -9.10 5.12
CA ALA A 172 -2.44 -10.09 5.87
C ALA A 172 -3.77 -9.49 6.36
N ILE A 173 -3.74 -8.25 6.88
CA ILE A 173 -4.95 -7.54 7.31
C ILE A 173 -5.89 -7.32 6.12
N VAL A 174 -5.38 -6.86 4.98
CA VAL A 174 -6.18 -6.67 3.76
C VAL A 174 -6.85 -7.97 3.35
N LEU A 175 -6.10 -9.06 3.30
CA LEU A 175 -6.62 -10.38 2.91
C LEU A 175 -7.73 -10.86 3.85
N ASN A 176 -7.54 -10.69 5.16
CA ASN A 176 -8.56 -11.04 6.14
C ASN A 176 -9.83 -10.20 5.97
N LEU A 177 -9.71 -8.91 5.68
CA LEU A 177 -10.85 -8.04 5.42
C LEU A 177 -11.63 -8.46 4.16
N THR A 178 -10.96 -8.97 3.12
CA THR A 178 -11.63 -9.44 1.90
C THR A 178 -12.42 -10.74 2.13
N GLU A 179 -12.08 -11.52 3.15
CA GLU A 179 -12.72 -12.79 3.50
C GLU A 179 -13.86 -12.61 4.52
N GLU A 180 -13.95 -11.45 5.19
CA GLU A 180 -15.05 -11.17 6.11
C GLU A 180 -16.38 -11.20 5.34
N LYS A 181 -17.24 -12.18 5.65
CA LYS A 181 -18.61 -12.21 5.15
C LYS A 181 -19.39 -11.08 5.82
N PRO A 182 -20.24 -10.36 5.09
CA PRO A 182 -21.17 -9.45 5.74
C PRO A 182 -21.97 -10.26 6.76
N ASN A 183 -22.07 -9.75 7.98
CA ASN A 183 -22.92 -10.36 9.02
C ASN A 183 -24.33 -10.51 8.45
N GLU A 184 -24.82 -11.74 8.41
CA GLU A 184 -26.21 -12.03 8.07
C GLU A 184 -27.14 -11.41 9.12
#